data_e22b3a4b06403c0a76c0ee096f32c1be
#
_entry.id   e22b3a4b06403c0a76c0ee096f32c1be
#
_cell.length_a   1.000
_cell.length_b   1.000
_cell.length_c   1.000
_cell.angle_alpha   90.00
_cell.angle_beta   90.00
_cell.angle_gamma   90.00
#
_symmetry.space_group_name_H-M   'P 1'
#
loop_
_entity.id
_entity.type
_entity.pdbx_description
1 polymer ?
#
loop_
_entity_poly.entity_id
_entity_poly.type
_entity_poly.pdbx_seq_one_letter_code
_entity_poly.pdbx_strand_id
1 'polypeptide(L)'
;NAYNVGKWDELKHSYNEIEGWYPLFKPTDKLTFQPGGLINDSSAGSGGAVYLDTNYKFTDWFNLTFRYRYNHNNYDTPDYNGQMDKNDTHEFANYWNFKVTDAFFYTFEPHFFQRVNDYHSKNGKDHHWEITNKFSYKIDRNWLPYLELQWLDRWNDYNREQYRIRLGLRYSF
;
A
#
# COMPACT_ATOMS: atom_id res chain seq x y z
N ASN A 1 -10.88 0.14 10.27
CA ASN A 1 -11.63 1.41 10.17
C ASN A 1 -10.69 2.59 10.41
N ALA A 2 -10.66 3.55 9.50
CA ALA A 2 -9.93 4.80 9.65
C ALA A 2 -10.92 5.94 9.89
N TYR A 3 -10.58 6.84 10.80
CA TYR A 3 -11.38 8.00 11.13
C TYR A 3 -10.52 9.26 11.06
N ASN A 4 -11.07 10.31 10.47
CA ASN A 4 -10.48 11.63 10.49
C ASN A 4 -11.11 12.45 11.61
N VAL A 5 -10.28 13.15 12.36
CA VAL A 5 -10.72 14.11 13.37
C VAL A 5 -10.58 15.51 12.76
N GLY A 6 -11.68 16.08 12.30
CA GLY A 6 -11.71 17.44 11.75
C GLY A 6 -11.59 18.51 12.84
N LYS A 7 -12.34 18.32 13.91
CA LYS A 7 -12.21 19.01 15.20
C LYS A 7 -12.21 17.93 16.29
N TRP A 8 -11.73 18.23 17.48
CA TRP A 8 -11.64 17.25 18.58
C TRP A 8 -12.99 16.68 19.04
N ASP A 9 -14.10 17.30 18.60
CA ASP A 9 -15.48 16.93 18.89
C ASP A 9 -16.18 16.18 17.75
N GLU A 10 -15.52 15.98 16.58
CA GLU A 10 -16.10 15.28 15.43
C GLU A 10 -15.20 14.14 14.95
N LEU A 11 -15.66 12.92 15.14
CA LEU A 11 -15.09 11.73 14.47
C LEU A 11 -15.87 11.47 13.19
N LYS A 12 -15.22 11.68 12.02
CA LYS A 12 -15.82 11.35 10.73
C LYS A 12 -15.26 10.04 10.21
N HIS A 13 -16.15 9.13 9.81
CA HIS A 13 -15.76 7.92 9.10
C HIS A 13 -15.10 8.30 7.78
N SER A 14 -13.87 7.84 7.56
CA SER A 14 -13.14 8.10 6.33
C SER A 14 -12.94 6.86 5.46
N TYR A 15 -12.86 5.68 6.06
CA TYR A 15 -12.46 4.49 5.32
C TYR A 15 -12.73 3.19 6.10
N ASN A 16 -13.34 2.19 5.42
CA ASN A 16 -13.41 0.80 5.85
C ASN A 16 -12.77 -0.08 4.78
N GLU A 17 -12.10 -1.14 5.19
CA GLU A 17 -11.51 -2.11 4.28
C GLU A 17 -11.64 -3.52 4.85
N ILE A 18 -11.92 -4.47 3.98
CA ILE A 18 -11.83 -5.92 4.24
C ILE A 18 -10.89 -6.48 3.19
N GLU A 19 -9.80 -7.09 3.65
CA GLU A 19 -8.81 -7.74 2.79
C GLU A 19 -8.74 -9.22 3.12
N GLY A 20 -8.59 -10.05 2.09
CA GLY A 20 -8.38 -11.48 2.21
C GLY A 20 -7.33 -11.97 1.21
N TRP A 21 -6.55 -12.96 1.65
CA TRP A 21 -5.54 -13.61 0.81
C TRP A 21 -5.45 -15.09 1.11
N TYR A 22 -4.94 -15.86 0.16
CA TYR A 22 -4.74 -17.29 0.29
C TYR A 22 -3.41 -17.73 -0.34
N PRO A 23 -2.51 -18.42 0.39
CA PRO A 23 -1.27 -18.96 -0.17
C PRO A 23 -1.60 -20.18 -1.05
N LEU A 24 -1.69 -19.96 -2.37
CA LEU A 24 -2.19 -20.96 -3.31
C LEU A 24 -1.14 -21.98 -3.74
N PHE A 25 0.07 -21.54 -3.98
CA PHE A 25 1.02 -22.36 -4.69
C PHE A 25 2.46 -22.10 -4.26
N LYS A 26 3.14 -23.19 -3.85
CA LYS A 26 4.57 -23.22 -3.50
C LYS A 26 5.29 -24.20 -4.42
N PRO A 27 5.71 -23.77 -5.61
CA PRO A 27 6.43 -24.66 -6.53
C PRO A 27 7.76 -25.11 -5.97
N THR A 28 8.36 -24.31 -5.08
CA THR A 28 9.59 -24.66 -4.35
C THR A 28 9.52 -24.09 -2.93
N ASP A 29 10.45 -24.50 -2.06
CA ASP A 29 10.56 -23.96 -0.70
C ASP A 29 10.92 -22.46 -0.68
N LYS A 30 11.38 -21.92 -1.82
CA LYS A 30 11.79 -20.52 -1.96
C LYS A 30 10.76 -19.63 -2.65
N LEU A 31 9.86 -20.22 -3.46
CA LEU A 31 8.91 -19.46 -4.28
C LEU A 31 7.49 -19.72 -3.82
N THR A 32 6.75 -18.64 -3.54
CA THR A 32 5.35 -18.69 -3.15
C THR A 32 4.53 -17.70 -3.97
N PHE A 33 3.37 -18.13 -4.47
CA PHE A 33 2.37 -17.28 -5.07
C PHE A 33 1.17 -17.16 -4.13
N GLN A 34 0.71 -15.92 -3.92
CA GLN A 34 -0.38 -15.62 -3.00
C GLN A 34 -1.33 -14.62 -3.65
N PRO A 35 -2.48 -15.07 -4.19
CA PRO A 35 -3.53 -14.17 -4.62
C PRO A 35 -4.25 -13.57 -3.41
N GLY A 36 -4.74 -12.38 -3.60
CA GLY A 36 -5.57 -11.69 -2.63
C GLY A 36 -6.50 -10.69 -3.28
N GLY A 37 -7.35 -10.11 -2.47
CA GLY A 37 -8.26 -9.07 -2.88
C GLY A 37 -8.79 -8.32 -1.69
N LEU A 38 -9.26 -7.11 -1.94
CA LEU A 38 -9.91 -6.28 -0.94
C LEU A 38 -11.12 -5.58 -1.52
N ILE A 39 -12.02 -5.23 -0.63
CA ILE A 39 -13.11 -4.29 -0.88
C ILE A 39 -13.01 -3.18 0.15
N ASN A 40 -13.29 -1.97 -0.28
CA ASN A 40 -13.28 -0.81 0.59
C ASN A 40 -14.52 0.05 0.40
N ASP A 41 -14.81 0.84 1.41
CA ASP A 41 -15.84 1.86 1.39
C ASP A 41 -15.34 3.10 2.11
N SER A 42 -15.64 4.27 1.53
CA SER A 42 -15.23 5.55 2.06
C SER A 42 -16.33 6.59 1.89
N SER A 43 -16.12 7.78 2.41
CA SER A 43 -17.04 8.91 2.17
C SER A 43 -17.10 9.36 0.70
N ALA A 44 -16.14 8.97 -0.14
CA ALA A 44 -16.14 9.25 -1.57
C ALA A 44 -16.85 8.18 -2.40
N GLY A 45 -16.97 6.97 -1.88
CA GLY A 45 -17.59 5.82 -2.55
C GLY A 45 -16.87 4.52 -2.24
N SER A 46 -17.32 3.46 -2.89
CA SER A 46 -16.76 2.11 -2.74
C SER A 46 -15.71 1.79 -3.81
N GLY A 47 -14.86 0.84 -3.50
CA GLY A 47 -13.86 0.34 -4.43
C GLY A 47 -13.39 -1.05 -4.05
N GLY A 48 -12.40 -1.54 -4.76
CA GLY A 48 -11.78 -2.81 -4.47
C GLY A 48 -10.51 -3.04 -5.25
N ALA A 49 -9.81 -4.09 -4.91
CA ALA A 49 -8.63 -4.51 -5.65
C ALA A 49 -8.48 -6.03 -5.67
N VAL A 50 -7.85 -6.51 -6.71
CA VAL A 50 -7.34 -7.88 -6.79
C VAL A 50 -5.84 -7.84 -7.02
N TYR A 51 -5.10 -8.76 -6.41
CA TYR A 51 -3.66 -8.78 -6.52
C TYR A 51 -3.07 -10.19 -6.50
N LEU A 52 -1.85 -10.29 -7.00
CA LEU A 52 -1.02 -11.47 -6.90
C LEU A 52 0.34 -11.09 -6.33
N ASP A 53 0.70 -11.69 -5.20
CA ASP A 53 2.04 -11.64 -4.64
C ASP A 53 2.87 -12.81 -5.13
N THR A 54 4.06 -12.50 -5.58
CA THR A 54 5.11 -13.47 -5.89
C THR A 54 6.26 -13.24 -4.93
N ASN A 55 6.40 -14.12 -3.95
CA ASN A 55 7.48 -14.03 -2.97
C ASN A 55 8.60 -15.01 -3.32
N TYR A 56 9.83 -14.51 -3.33
CA TYR A 56 11.03 -15.32 -3.50
C TYR A 56 12.02 -15.12 -2.34
N LYS A 57 12.34 -16.21 -1.66
CA LYS A 57 13.31 -16.26 -0.57
C LYS A 57 14.70 -16.49 -1.15
N PHE A 58 15.53 -15.44 -1.21
CA PHE A 58 16.92 -15.55 -1.67
C PHE A 58 17.80 -16.20 -0.60
N THR A 59 17.68 -15.70 0.64
CA THR A 59 18.45 -16.16 1.81
C THR A 59 17.55 -16.16 3.05
N ASP A 60 18.06 -16.54 4.21
CA ASP A 60 17.33 -16.47 5.47
C ASP A 60 17.16 -15.02 6.00
N TRP A 61 17.96 -14.09 5.48
CA TRP A 61 17.93 -12.69 5.87
C TRP A 61 17.35 -11.76 4.78
N PHE A 62 17.09 -12.26 3.55
CA PHE A 62 16.55 -11.47 2.45
C PHE A 62 15.51 -12.24 1.66
N ASN A 63 14.34 -11.62 1.49
CA ASN A 63 13.33 -12.05 0.54
C ASN A 63 12.76 -10.84 -0.23
N LEU A 64 12.26 -11.11 -1.41
CA LEU A 64 11.61 -10.16 -2.28
C LEU A 64 10.18 -10.61 -2.53
N THR A 65 9.21 -9.73 -2.32
CA THR A 65 7.84 -9.90 -2.80
C THR A 65 7.58 -8.91 -3.92
N PHE A 66 7.20 -9.40 -5.07
CA PHE A 66 6.63 -8.60 -6.15
C PHE A 66 5.12 -8.72 -6.09
N ARG A 67 4.40 -7.60 -6.05
CA ARG A 67 2.93 -7.53 -6.14
C ARG A 67 2.52 -6.84 -7.42
N TYR A 68 1.69 -7.48 -8.20
CA TYR A 68 0.83 -6.82 -9.17
C TYR A 68 -0.56 -6.70 -8.58
N ARG A 69 -1.15 -5.49 -8.65
CA ARG A 69 -2.48 -5.19 -8.12
C ARG A 69 -3.25 -4.33 -9.11
N TYR A 70 -4.51 -4.67 -9.33
CA TYR A 70 -5.46 -3.81 -10.03
C TYR A 70 -6.42 -3.21 -9.01
N ASN A 71 -6.48 -1.88 -8.96
CA ASN A 71 -7.37 -1.11 -8.11
C ASN A 71 -8.52 -0.55 -8.95
N HIS A 72 -9.74 -0.75 -8.50
CA HIS A 72 -10.95 -0.24 -9.12
C HIS A 72 -11.72 0.64 -8.15
N ASN A 73 -12.19 1.80 -8.61
CA ASN A 73 -13.05 2.71 -7.86
C ASN A 73 -14.42 2.82 -8.55
N ASN A 74 -15.47 2.67 -7.77
CA ASN A 74 -16.85 2.78 -8.26
C ASN A 74 -17.38 4.23 -8.24
N TYR A 75 -16.48 5.21 -8.21
CA TYR A 75 -16.81 6.65 -8.17
C TYR A 75 -15.78 7.43 -8.98
N ASP A 76 -16.23 8.57 -9.48
CA ASP A 76 -15.37 9.47 -10.23
C ASP A 76 -14.67 10.44 -9.28
N THR A 77 -13.44 10.80 -9.62
CA THR A 77 -12.64 11.82 -8.92
C THR A 77 -12.11 12.84 -9.92
N PRO A 78 -11.95 14.11 -9.52
CA PRO A 78 -11.34 15.09 -10.42
C PRO A 78 -9.87 14.77 -10.65
N ASP A 79 -9.48 14.72 -11.92
CA ASP A 79 -8.10 14.58 -12.34
C ASP A 79 -7.32 15.91 -12.17
N TYR A 80 -6.09 15.94 -12.67
CA TYR A 80 -5.25 17.15 -12.69
C TYR A 80 -5.91 18.34 -13.39
N ASN A 81 -6.68 18.11 -14.46
CA ASN A 81 -7.39 19.13 -15.24
C ASN A 81 -8.78 19.45 -14.68
N GLY A 82 -9.21 18.77 -13.62
CA GLY A 82 -10.54 18.86 -13.06
C GLY A 82 -11.61 18.04 -13.80
N GLN A 83 -11.20 17.22 -14.76
CA GLN A 83 -12.10 16.30 -15.45
C GLN A 83 -12.45 15.15 -14.50
N MET A 84 -13.73 14.82 -14.40
CA MET A 84 -14.23 13.72 -13.57
C MET A 84 -14.05 12.39 -14.30
N ASP A 85 -13.28 11.48 -13.72
CA ASP A 85 -13.08 10.14 -14.24
C ASP A 85 -12.75 9.17 -13.12
N LYS A 86 -12.80 7.86 -13.41
CA LYS A 86 -12.43 6.80 -12.50
C LYS A 86 -10.92 6.70 -12.36
N ASN A 87 -10.46 6.73 -11.13
CA ASN A 87 -9.05 6.61 -10.80
C ASN A 87 -8.65 5.13 -10.66
N ASP A 88 -8.89 4.32 -11.69
CA ASP A 88 -8.46 2.94 -11.72
C ASP A 88 -6.97 2.83 -12.01
N THR A 89 -6.29 1.90 -11.36
CA THR A 89 -4.84 1.79 -11.48
C THR A 89 -4.35 0.36 -11.56
N HIS A 90 -3.29 0.16 -12.36
CA HIS A 90 -2.35 -0.94 -12.20
C HIS A 90 -1.26 -0.49 -11.21
N GLU A 91 -1.05 -1.27 -10.18
CA GLU A 91 0.00 -1.06 -9.18
C GLU A 91 1.03 -2.17 -9.29
N PHE A 92 2.29 -1.79 -9.39
CA PHE A 92 3.45 -2.68 -9.36
C PHE A 92 4.27 -2.34 -8.11
N ALA A 93 4.22 -3.20 -7.12
CA ALA A 93 4.91 -2.99 -5.85
C ALA A 93 6.02 -4.02 -5.66
N ASN A 94 7.12 -3.59 -5.08
CA ASN A 94 8.18 -4.48 -4.64
C ASN A 94 8.41 -4.29 -3.14
N TYR A 95 8.51 -5.39 -2.42
CA TYR A 95 8.83 -5.41 -0.99
C TYR A 95 10.17 -6.13 -0.80
N TRP A 96 11.23 -5.36 -0.58
CA TRP A 96 12.57 -5.86 -0.33
C TRP A 96 12.74 -6.00 1.17
N ASN A 97 12.55 -7.21 1.67
CA ASN A 97 12.50 -7.50 3.11
C ASN A 97 13.85 -8.00 3.61
N PHE A 98 14.43 -7.28 4.54
CA PHE A 98 15.70 -7.60 5.17
C PHE A 98 15.51 -7.91 6.65
N LYS A 99 15.94 -9.10 7.07
CA LYS A 99 16.14 -9.44 8.47
C LYS A 99 17.56 -9.00 8.85
N VAL A 100 17.69 -7.79 9.39
CA VAL A 100 19.01 -7.21 9.75
C VAL A 100 19.59 -7.90 10.98
N THR A 101 18.73 -8.17 11.98
CA THR A 101 19.02 -9.03 13.15
C THR A 101 17.79 -9.87 13.46
N ASP A 102 17.83 -10.69 14.51
CA ASP A 102 16.64 -11.45 14.97
C ASP A 102 15.52 -10.56 15.47
N ALA A 103 15.82 -9.33 15.87
CA ALA A 103 14.86 -8.37 16.38
C ALA A 103 14.60 -7.20 15.42
N PHE A 104 15.53 -6.86 14.52
CA PHE A 104 15.40 -5.69 13.66
C PHE A 104 15.20 -6.09 12.19
N PHE A 105 14.15 -5.51 11.59
CA PHE A 105 13.75 -5.75 10.20
C PHE A 105 13.67 -4.41 9.46
N TYR A 106 14.11 -4.43 8.21
CA TYR A 106 13.98 -3.31 7.29
C TYR A 106 13.24 -3.76 6.04
N THR A 107 12.29 -2.98 5.55
CA THR A 107 11.64 -3.19 4.26
C THR A 107 11.74 -1.92 3.42
N PHE A 108 12.18 -2.07 2.18
CA PHE A 108 12.14 -1.02 1.15
C PHE A 108 11.00 -1.35 0.19
N GLU A 109 10.09 -0.40 -0.01
CA GLU A 109 8.84 -0.62 -0.73
C GLU A 109 8.65 0.46 -1.82
N PRO A 110 9.22 0.30 -3.03
CA PRO A 110 8.88 1.12 -4.18
C PRO A 110 7.58 0.61 -4.83
N HIS A 111 6.63 1.51 -5.04
CA HIS A 111 5.37 1.28 -5.72
C HIS A 111 5.29 2.19 -6.94
N PHE A 112 4.91 1.62 -8.08
CA PHE A 112 4.61 2.32 -9.31
C PHE A 112 3.13 2.14 -9.64
N PHE A 113 2.44 3.25 -9.89
CA PHE A 113 1.02 3.28 -10.24
C PHE A 113 0.85 3.80 -11.66
N GLN A 114 0.19 3.03 -12.52
CA GLN A 114 -0.21 3.40 -13.86
C GLN A 114 -1.72 3.53 -13.93
N ARG A 115 -2.23 4.65 -14.42
CA ARG A 115 -3.66 4.84 -14.63
C ARG A 115 -4.16 4.01 -15.81
N VAL A 116 -5.41 3.55 -15.74
CA VAL A 116 -6.03 2.73 -16.78
C VAL A 116 -6.76 3.59 -17.80
N ASN A 117 -7.39 4.68 -17.34
CA ASN A 117 -8.18 5.60 -18.14
C ASN A 117 -7.35 6.87 -18.46
N ASP A 118 -7.97 7.85 -19.09
CA ASP A 118 -7.35 9.16 -19.37
C ASP A 118 -7.14 10.02 -18.11
N TYR A 119 -7.23 9.41 -16.93
CA TYR A 119 -7.02 10.05 -15.65
C TYR A 119 -5.55 10.47 -15.47
N HIS A 120 -5.34 11.75 -15.23
CA HIS A 120 -4.02 12.31 -14.94
C HIS A 120 -3.88 12.62 -13.45
N SER A 121 -2.82 12.11 -12.85
CA SER A 121 -2.46 12.41 -11.46
C SER A 121 -2.09 13.89 -11.27
N LYS A 122 -1.95 14.35 -10.04
CA LYS A 122 -1.61 15.76 -9.74
C LYS A 122 -0.23 16.20 -10.25
N ASN A 123 0.64 15.27 -10.62
CA ASN A 123 1.88 15.57 -11.35
C ASN A 123 1.65 15.83 -12.86
N GLY A 124 0.40 15.77 -13.35
CA GLY A 124 0.04 15.92 -14.76
C GLY A 124 0.35 14.71 -15.63
N LYS A 125 0.66 13.56 -15.02
CA LYS A 125 0.99 12.30 -15.72
C LYS A 125 -0.06 11.23 -15.41
N ASP A 126 -0.10 10.22 -16.26
CA ASP A 126 -0.90 9.01 -16.09
C ASP A 126 -0.30 8.02 -15.07
N HIS A 127 0.83 8.36 -14.46
CA HIS A 127 1.53 7.53 -13.49
C HIS A 127 2.12 8.34 -12.34
N HIS A 128 2.41 7.66 -11.22
CA HIS A 128 3.16 8.22 -10.10
C HIS A 128 3.89 7.12 -9.33
N TRP A 129 4.81 7.55 -8.46
CA TRP A 129 5.59 6.69 -7.57
C TRP A 129 5.28 6.96 -6.11
N GLU A 130 5.37 5.90 -5.31
CA GLU A 130 5.44 5.97 -3.87
C GLU A 130 6.62 5.13 -3.39
N ILE A 131 7.41 5.65 -2.46
CA ILE A 131 8.57 4.94 -1.92
C ILE A 131 8.48 4.95 -0.41
N THR A 132 8.42 3.78 0.20
CA THR A 132 8.36 3.61 1.65
C THR A 132 9.60 2.90 2.16
N ASN A 133 10.18 3.44 3.24
CA ASN A 133 11.18 2.78 4.06
C ASN A 133 10.53 2.43 5.39
N LYS A 134 10.47 1.15 5.72
CA LYS A 134 9.86 0.64 6.94
C LYS A 134 10.89 -0.03 7.83
N PHE A 135 10.94 0.42 9.05
CA PHE A 135 11.80 -0.10 10.11
C PHE A 135 10.94 -0.72 11.19
N SER A 136 11.17 -1.99 11.50
CA SER A 136 10.39 -2.71 12.51
C SER A 136 11.30 -3.34 13.54
N TYR A 137 10.90 -3.30 14.80
CA TYR A 137 11.66 -3.88 15.90
C TYR A 137 10.80 -4.84 16.71
N LYS A 138 11.18 -6.10 16.73
CA LYS A 138 10.51 -7.15 17.48
C LYS A 138 10.94 -7.09 18.95
N ILE A 139 10.07 -6.58 19.81
CA ILE A 139 10.32 -6.53 21.27
C ILE A 139 10.26 -7.94 21.85
N ASP A 140 9.22 -8.68 21.48
CA ASP A 140 9.01 -10.09 21.84
C ASP A 140 8.18 -10.81 20.76
N ARG A 141 7.61 -11.97 21.06
CA ARG A 141 6.80 -12.74 20.08
C ARG A 141 5.49 -12.04 19.68
N ASN A 142 5.00 -11.10 20.49
CA ASN A 142 3.69 -10.48 20.34
C ASN A 142 3.78 -9.04 19.79
N TRP A 143 4.81 -8.28 20.19
CA TRP A 143 4.90 -6.84 19.95
C TRP A 143 5.91 -6.48 18.87
N LEU A 144 5.44 -5.79 17.83
CA LEU A 144 6.26 -5.32 16.71
C LEU A 144 5.92 -3.85 16.39
N PRO A 145 6.52 -2.87 17.10
CA PRO A 145 6.47 -1.46 16.68
C PRO A 145 7.19 -1.25 15.35
N TYR A 146 6.72 -0.26 14.59
CA TYR A 146 7.36 0.12 13.34
C TYR A 146 7.29 1.61 13.06
N LEU A 147 8.26 2.09 12.28
CA LEU A 147 8.35 3.42 11.70
C LEU A 147 8.34 3.29 10.18
N GLU A 148 7.48 4.05 9.51
CA GLU A 148 7.47 4.19 8.05
C GLU A 148 7.81 5.63 7.67
N LEU A 149 8.77 5.77 6.75
CA LEU A 149 9.14 7.01 6.09
C LEU A 149 8.77 6.88 4.62
N GLN A 150 7.79 7.65 4.17
CA GLN A 150 7.23 7.54 2.83
C GLN A 150 7.43 8.84 2.05
N TRP A 151 7.90 8.72 0.82
CA TRP A 151 7.87 9.74 -0.21
C TRP A 151 6.74 9.43 -1.19
N LEU A 152 5.99 10.47 -1.59
CA LEU A 152 4.84 10.41 -2.48
C LEU A 152 5.02 11.42 -3.61
N ASP A 153 5.03 10.94 -4.86
CA ASP A 153 5.13 11.79 -6.04
C ASP A 153 3.77 12.47 -6.32
N ARG A 154 3.59 13.70 -5.83
CA ARG A 154 2.41 14.55 -6.10
C ARG A 154 1.09 13.79 -6.03
N TRP A 155 0.88 13.12 -4.94
CA TRP A 155 -0.31 12.35 -4.70
C TRP A 155 -1.45 13.22 -4.14
N ASN A 156 -2.71 12.93 -4.48
CA ASN A 156 -3.90 13.69 -4.12
C ASN A 156 -3.91 15.16 -4.62
N ASP A 157 -4.41 16.05 -3.80
CA ASP A 157 -4.68 17.46 -4.14
C ASP A 157 -3.46 18.37 -4.08
N TYR A 158 -2.26 17.80 -3.93
CA TYR A 158 -1.04 18.56 -3.74
C TYR A 158 -0.21 18.67 -5.03
N ASN A 159 0.14 19.89 -5.39
CA ASN A 159 1.00 20.19 -6.57
C ASN A 159 2.49 19.95 -6.32
N ARG A 160 2.86 19.32 -5.22
CA ARG A 160 4.25 19.06 -4.82
C ARG A 160 4.38 17.67 -4.22
N GLU A 161 5.61 17.17 -4.21
CA GLU A 161 5.99 15.96 -3.49
C GLU A 161 5.63 16.05 -2.01
N GLN A 162 5.27 14.92 -1.44
CA GLN A 162 4.91 14.81 -0.05
C GLN A 162 5.79 13.82 0.66
N TYR A 163 6.00 14.07 1.94
CA TYR A 163 6.66 13.16 2.86
C TYR A 163 5.71 12.82 3.98
N ARG A 164 5.59 11.53 4.28
CA ARG A 164 4.73 11.02 5.34
C ARG A 164 5.55 10.21 6.32
N ILE A 165 5.31 10.43 7.61
CA ILE A 165 5.87 9.63 8.70
C ILE A 165 4.70 8.92 9.37
N ARG A 166 4.81 7.59 9.52
CA ARG A 166 3.85 6.78 10.26
C ARG A 166 4.56 6.02 11.35
N LEU A 167 3.96 6.05 12.54
CA LEU A 167 4.34 5.18 13.65
C LEU A 167 3.20 4.18 13.86
N GLY A 168 3.53 2.92 13.99
CA GLY A 168 2.54 1.89 14.20
C GLY A 168 3.03 0.79 15.14
N LEU A 169 2.08 0.00 15.59
CA LEU A 169 2.31 -1.12 16.48
C LEU A 169 1.47 -2.31 16.01
N ARG A 170 2.13 -3.43 15.74
CA ARG A 170 1.44 -4.69 15.49
C ARG A 170 1.53 -5.58 16.73
N TYR A 171 0.37 -6.08 17.14
CA TYR A 171 0.25 -7.10 18.19
C TYR A 171 -0.25 -8.40 17.59
N SER A 172 0.39 -9.51 17.94
CA SER A 172 0.00 -10.86 17.53
C SER A 172 -0.37 -11.68 18.76
N PHE A 173 -1.49 -12.37 18.69
CA PHE A 173 -2.03 -13.21 19.79
C PHE A 173 -1.39 -14.60 19.80
#